data_ba489ea3ef9397a36339e553ee49b393
#
_entry.id   ba489ea3ef9397a36339e553ee49b393
#
_cell.length_a   1.000
_cell.length_b   1.000
_cell.length_c   1.000
_cell.angle_alpha   90.00
_cell.angle_beta   90.00
_cell.angle_gamma   90.00
#
_symmetry.space_group_name_H-M   'P 1'
#
loop_
_entity.id
_entity.type
_entity.pdbx_description
1 polymer ?
#
loop_
_entity_poly.entity_id
_entity_poly.type
_entity_poly.pdbx_seq_one_letter_code
_entity_poly.pdbx_strand_id
1 'polypeptide(L)'
;MYRFIILSITFLIALSSAWGSPVHYSYTQLSLEEGLSQASVQSILLDSRGDLWIGTKNGLNLYAQQKMTNYFHSLEDRYSIPHNQILHLSEDSLGNIWISTPNGLASYNHKRNAFDTFTRGRVQSSLCIEGGILFGGENVLYFYNYQTQQLEQRTHLQPISHPQRTRSSSFSFFFGGALT
;
A
#
# COMPACT_ATOMS: atom_id res chain seq x y z
N MET A 1 45.76 -36.09 33.67
CA MET A 1 45.83 -35.84 32.21
C MET A 1 44.51 -36.17 31.50
N TYR A 2 43.92 -37.35 31.68
CA TYR A 2 42.64 -37.72 31.02
C TYR A 2 41.44 -36.83 31.35
N ARG A 3 41.32 -36.26 32.54
CA ARG A 3 40.19 -35.39 32.94
C ARG A 3 40.12 -34.07 32.13
N PHE A 4 41.25 -33.51 31.73
CA PHE A 4 41.30 -32.31 30.90
C PHE A 4 40.99 -32.61 29.44
N ILE A 5 41.33 -33.80 28.95
CA ILE A 5 40.99 -34.23 27.58
C ILE A 5 39.48 -34.45 27.45
N ILE A 6 38.83 -35.07 28.44
CA ILE A 6 37.37 -35.27 28.43
C ILE A 6 36.64 -33.95 28.51
N LEU A 7 37.05 -32.98 29.34
CA LEU A 7 36.48 -31.66 29.42
C LEU A 7 36.62 -30.86 28.10
N SER A 8 37.77 -31.01 27.43
CA SER A 8 38.01 -30.37 26.13
C SER A 8 37.13 -30.95 25.03
N ILE A 9 36.94 -32.28 25.02
CA ILE A 9 36.08 -32.95 24.03
C ILE A 9 34.60 -32.59 24.25
N THR A 10 34.12 -32.55 25.49
CA THR A 10 32.71 -32.14 25.79
C THR A 10 32.45 -30.68 25.44
N PHE A 11 33.44 -29.80 25.63
CA PHE A 11 33.31 -28.39 25.21
C PHE A 11 33.30 -28.25 23.69
N LEU A 12 34.10 -29.03 22.96
CA LEU A 12 34.10 -29.04 21.50
C LEU A 12 32.76 -29.54 20.91
N ILE A 13 32.16 -30.57 21.53
CA ILE A 13 30.84 -31.09 21.11
C ILE A 13 29.72 -30.08 21.41
N ALA A 14 29.82 -29.33 22.51
CA ALA A 14 28.85 -28.28 22.84
C ALA A 14 28.91 -27.10 21.86
N LEU A 15 30.06 -26.78 21.25
CA LEU A 15 30.17 -25.74 20.23
C LEU A 15 29.55 -26.15 18.86
N SER A 16 29.50 -27.45 18.55
CA SER A 16 28.96 -27.92 17.27
C SER A 16 27.44 -27.88 17.18
N SER A 17 26.72 -27.75 18.29
CA SER A 17 25.26 -27.63 18.35
C SER A 17 24.75 -26.20 18.12
N ALA A 18 25.62 -25.21 17.93
CA ALA A 18 25.27 -23.81 17.67
C ALA A 18 25.04 -23.50 16.16
N TRP A 19 24.98 -24.51 15.32
CA TRP A 19 24.60 -24.31 13.91
C TRP A 19 23.11 -24.05 13.85
N GLY A 20 22.77 -22.77 13.62
CA GLY A 20 21.38 -22.32 13.54
C GLY A 20 20.59 -23.17 12.56
N SER A 21 19.39 -23.55 12.95
CA SER A 21 18.45 -24.27 12.07
C SER A 21 18.28 -23.48 10.78
N PRO A 22 18.26 -24.12 9.60
CA PRO A 22 18.02 -23.44 8.35
C PRO A 22 16.65 -22.76 8.43
N VAL A 23 16.61 -21.45 8.14
CA VAL A 23 15.36 -20.70 8.09
C VAL A 23 14.60 -21.19 6.86
N HIS A 24 13.54 -21.95 7.07
CA HIS A 24 12.64 -22.37 6.02
C HIS A 24 11.70 -21.21 5.68
N TYR A 25 11.89 -20.59 4.53
CA TYR A 25 10.94 -19.64 3.98
C TYR A 25 9.83 -20.42 3.29
N SER A 26 8.60 -20.27 3.76
CA SER A 26 7.41 -20.66 3.00
C SER A 26 6.90 -19.42 2.25
N TYR A 27 6.59 -19.57 0.99
CA TYR A 27 5.97 -18.53 0.18
C TYR A 27 4.63 -19.03 -0.35
N THR A 28 3.66 -18.13 -0.42
CA THR A 28 2.37 -18.38 -1.06
C THR A 28 2.32 -17.53 -2.32
N GLN A 29 2.08 -18.15 -3.45
CA GLN A 29 1.85 -17.44 -4.70
C GLN A 29 0.37 -17.05 -4.76
N LEU A 30 0.09 -15.78 -5.05
CA LEU A 30 -1.25 -15.30 -5.36
C LEU A 30 -1.33 -15.06 -6.86
N SER A 31 -2.06 -15.90 -7.57
CA SER A 31 -2.23 -15.88 -9.01
C SER A 31 -3.70 -15.74 -9.39
N LEU A 32 -4.01 -15.85 -10.67
CA LEU A 32 -5.39 -15.89 -11.16
C LEU A 32 -6.13 -17.13 -10.64
N GLU A 33 -5.42 -18.22 -10.38
CA GLU A 33 -6.00 -19.46 -9.83
C GLU A 33 -6.45 -19.29 -8.39
N GLU A 34 -5.73 -18.46 -7.61
CA GLU A 34 -6.11 -18.08 -6.25
C GLU A 34 -7.11 -16.92 -6.21
N GLY A 35 -7.59 -16.46 -7.36
CA GLY A 35 -8.68 -15.49 -7.47
C GLY A 35 -8.23 -14.05 -7.70
N LEU A 36 -6.96 -13.79 -8.03
CA LEU A 36 -6.53 -12.45 -8.43
C LEU A 36 -7.26 -12.00 -9.70
N SER A 37 -7.78 -10.79 -9.72
CA SER A 37 -8.60 -10.27 -10.82
C SER A 37 -7.84 -10.12 -12.14
N GLN A 38 -6.51 -9.87 -12.07
CA GLN A 38 -5.65 -9.73 -13.24
C GLN A 38 -4.17 -9.79 -12.83
N ALA A 39 -3.33 -10.41 -13.67
CA ALA A 39 -1.92 -10.69 -13.37
C ALA A 39 -1.01 -9.43 -13.33
N SER A 40 -1.42 -8.31 -13.97
CA SER A 40 -0.62 -7.08 -13.98
C SER A 40 -0.89 -6.25 -12.74
N VAL A 41 -0.16 -6.52 -11.67
CA VAL A 41 -0.21 -5.78 -10.41
C VAL A 41 0.46 -4.41 -10.62
N GLN A 42 -0.20 -3.35 -10.15
CA GLN A 42 0.25 -1.96 -10.24
C GLN A 42 0.62 -1.40 -8.87
N SER A 43 -0.07 -1.82 -7.82
CA SER A 43 0.14 -1.34 -6.46
C SER A 43 -0.21 -2.42 -5.45
N ILE A 44 0.52 -2.47 -4.34
CA ILE A 44 0.30 -3.39 -3.23
C ILE A 44 0.34 -2.58 -1.94
N LEU A 45 -0.57 -2.87 -1.04
CA LEU A 45 -0.65 -2.26 0.28
C LEU A 45 -1.02 -3.32 1.32
N LEU A 46 -0.17 -3.49 2.33
CA LEU A 46 -0.53 -4.21 3.55
C LEU A 46 -1.04 -3.18 4.55
N ASP A 47 -2.31 -3.27 4.90
CA ASP A 47 -2.93 -2.30 5.78
C ASP A 47 -2.64 -2.57 7.27
N SER A 48 -3.00 -1.62 8.12
CA SER A 48 -2.79 -1.68 9.56
C SER A 48 -3.55 -2.81 10.27
N ARG A 49 -4.50 -3.46 9.59
CA ARG A 49 -5.27 -4.63 10.06
C ARG A 49 -4.62 -5.95 9.67
N GLY A 50 -3.58 -5.89 8.81
CA GLY A 50 -2.92 -7.06 8.24
C GLY A 50 -3.61 -7.62 7.00
N ASP A 51 -4.55 -6.88 6.41
CA ASP A 51 -5.20 -7.25 5.15
C ASP A 51 -4.36 -6.75 3.96
N LEU A 52 -4.25 -7.56 2.91
CA LEU A 52 -3.45 -7.25 1.73
C LEU A 52 -4.33 -6.75 0.59
N TRP A 53 -4.12 -5.50 0.19
CA TRP A 53 -4.77 -4.87 -0.94
C TRP A 53 -3.88 -4.93 -2.18
N ILE A 54 -4.43 -5.40 -3.30
CA ILE A 54 -3.70 -5.59 -4.56
C ILE A 54 -4.45 -4.88 -5.67
N GLY A 55 -3.88 -3.76 -6.12
CA GLY A 55 -4.38 -3.00 -7.26
C GLY A 55 -3.81 -3.54 -8.55
N THR A 56 -4.66 -3.86 -9.52
CA THR A 56 -4.26 -4.38 -10.83
C THR A 56 -4.70 -3.47 -11.97
N LYS A 57 -4.36 -3.83 -13.20
CA LYS A 57 -4.90 -3.15 -14.39
C LYS A 57 -6.39 -3.37 -14.59
N ASN A 58 -6.99 -4.38 -13.95
CA ASN A 58 -8.40 -4.68 -14.09
C ASN A 58 -8.98 -5.25 -12.78
N GLY A 59 -9.19 -4.38 -11.82
CA GLY A 59 -9.82 -4.66 -10.52
C GLY A 59 -8.91 -4.38 -9.33
N LEU A 60 -9.55 -4.12 -8.21
CA LEU A 60 -8.96 -4.05 -6.88
C LEU A 60 -9.26 -5.37 -6.17
N ASN A 61 -8.26 -5.92 -5.51
CA ASN A 61 -8.37 -7.19 -4.80
C ASN A 61 -8.02 -6.97 -3.33
N LEU A 62 -8.80 -7.57 -2.46
CA LEU A 62 -8.55 -7.66 -1.03
C LEU A 62 -8.32 -9.12 -0.66
N TYR A 63 -7.12 -9.42 -0.19
CA TYR A 63 -6.79 -10.72 0.38
C TYR A 63 -6.78 -10.62 1.89
N ALA A 64 -7.82 -11.16 2.51
CA ALA A 64 -8.05 -11.14 3.95
C ALA A 64 -8.52 -12.51 4.42
N GLN A 65 -8.02 -12.98 5.58
CA GLN A 65 -8.41 -14.29 6.16
C GLN A 65 -8.31 -15.45 5.16
N GLN A 66 -7.26 -15.47 4.34
CA GLN A 66 -7.02 -16.47 3.29
C GLN A 66 -8.09 -16.49 2.19
N LYS A 67 -8.85 -15.40 2.03
CA LYS A 67 -9.88 -15.26 1.00
C LYS A 67 -9.60 -14.06 0.12
N MET A 68 -9.75 -14.23 -1.19
CA MET A 68 -9.71 -13.14 -2.16
C MET A 68 -11.12 -12.57 -2.39
N THR A 69 -11.24 -11.25 -2.33
CA THR A 69 -12.44 -10.50 -2.70
C THR A 69 -12.07 -9.49 -3.76
N ASN A 70 -12.81 -9.47 -4.87
CA ASN A 70 -12.52 -8.61 -6.01
C ASN A 70 -13.56 -7.51 -6.12
N TYR A 71 -13.10 -6.30 -6.40
CA TYR A 71 -13.93 -5.12 -6.61
C TYR A 71 -13.71 -4.58 -8.02
N PHE A 72 -14.81 -4.28 -8.70
CA PHE A 72 -14.83 -3.76 -10.06
C PHE A 72 -15.66 -2.49 -10.14
N HIS A 73 -15.35 -1.66 -11.14
CA HIS A 73 -16.19 -0.53 -11.49
C HIS A 73 -17.52 -0.99 -12.07
N SER A 74 -18.61 -0.35 -11.63
CA SER A 74 -19.94 -0.54 -12.18
C SER A 74 -20.60 0.81 -12.44
N LEU A 75 -21.19 0.99 -13.61
CA LEU A 75 -21.98 2.19 -13.93
C LEU A 75 -23.30 2.24 -13.17
N GLU A 76 -23.81 1.09 -12.74
CA GLU A 76 -25.08 0.96 -12.02
C GLU A 76 -24.89 1.15 -10.50
N ASP A 77 -23.66 0.96 -9.99
CA ASP A 77 -23.33 1.11 -8.58
C ASP A 77 -22.42 2.32 -8.34
N ARG A 78 -23.02 3.42 -7.86
CA ARG A 78 -22.29 4.64 -7.48
C ARG A 78 -21.24 4.45 -6.38
N TYR A 79 -21.32 3.35 -5.64
CA TYR A 79 -20.42 2.99 -4.56
C TYR A 79 -19.35 1.99 -4.98
N SER A 80 -19.27 1.66 -6.27
CA SER A 80 -18.16 0.91 -6.83
C SER A 80 -16.90 1.77 -6.96
N ILE A 81 -15.75 1.11 -7.21
CA ILE A 81 -14.50 1.84 -7.53
C ILE A 81 -14.68 2.70 -8.78
N PRO A 82 -14.01 3.89 -8.88
CA PRO A 82 -14.20 4.81 -10.00
C PRO A 82 -13.72 4.28 -11.36
N HIS A 83 -12.81 3.31 -11.35
CA HIS A 83 -12.26 2.68 -12.54
C HIS A 83 -11.61 1.33 -12.19
N ASN A 84 -11.61 0.36 -13.12
CA ASN A 84 -10.99 -0.95 -12.88
C ASN A 84 -9.46 -0.89 -12.80
N GLN A 85 -8.81 0.04 -13.48
CA GLN A 85 -7.37 0.20 -13.36
C GLN A 85 -7.05 0.93 -12.05
N ILE A 86 -6.27 0.28 -11.21
CA ILE A 86 -5.78 0.85 -9.95
C ILE A 86 -4.36 1.34 -10.18
N LEU A 87 -4.11 2.63 -9.93
CA LEU A 87 -2.80 3.24 -10.15
C LEU A 87 -1.98 3.24 -8.87
N HIS A 88 -2.60 3.54 -7.73
CA HIS A 88 -1.92 3.59 -6.45
C HIS A 88 -2.87 3.30 -5.29
N LEU A 89 -2.33 2.73 -4.20
CA LEU A 89 -3.00 2.45 -2.94
C LEU A 89 -2.23 3.10 -1.80
N SER A 90 -2.94 3.71 -0.87
CA SER A 90 -2.37 4.25 0.36
C SER A 90 -3.35 4.09 1.53
N GLU A 91 -2.83 4.07 2.77
CA GLU A 91 -3.61 4.04 3.99
C GLU A 91 -3.34 5.31 4.79
N ASP A 92 -4.37 5.90 5.36
CA ASP A 92 -4.22 7.05 6.25
C ASP A 92 -4.10 6.62 7.74
N SER A 93 -3.81 7.59 8.60
CA SER A 93 -3.67 7.36 10.04
C SER A 93 -4.95 6.90 10.74
N LEU A 94 -6.09 6.97 10.08
CA LEU A 94 -7.39 6.52 10.55
C LEU A 94 -7.74 5.11 10.05
N GLY A 95 -6.86 4.49 9.24
CA GLY A 95 -7.05 3.18 8.62
C GLY A 95 -7.98 3.19 7.41
N ASN A 96 -8.22 4.36 6.79
CA ASN A 96 -8.96 4.41 5.53
C ASN A 96 -8.02 4.07 4.36
N ILE A 97 -8.48 3.20 3.47
CA ILE A 97 -7.74 2.80 2.28
C ILE A 97 -8.13 3.75 1.14
N TRP A 98 -7.14 4.40 0.55
CA TRP A 98 -7.31 5.33 -0.55
C TRP A 98 -6.87 4.70 -1.86
N ILE A 99 -7.72 4.82 -2.88
CA ILE A 99 -7.58 4.17 -4.16
C ILE A 99 -7.49 5.24 -5.26
N SER A 100 -6.31 5.36 -5.86
CA SER A 100 -6.06 6.26 -6.99
C SER A 100 -6.32 5.53 -8.31
N THR A 101 -7.12 6.16 -9.18
CA THR A 101 -7.54 5.58 -10.47
C THR A 101 -7.48 6.61 -11.60
N PRO A 102 -7.58 6.19 -12.89
CA PRO A 102 -7.73 7.13 -14.01
C PRO A 102 -8.97 8.01 -13.94
N ASN A 103 -10.01 7.61 -13.19
CA ASN A 103 -11.30 8.32 -13.11
C ASN A 103 -11.57 8.95 -11.75
N GLY A 104 -10.59 8.97 -10.83
CA GLY A 104 -10.78 9.62 -9.55
C GLY A 104 -10.03 8.99 -8.40
N LEU A 105 -10.13 9.65 -7.26
CA LEU A 105 -9.71 9.18 -5.95
C LEU A 105 -10.94 8.70 -5.18
N ALA A 106 -10.85 7.51 -4.63
CA ALA A 106 -11.87 6.96 -3.74
C ALA A 106 -11.27 6.48 -2.42
N SER A 107 -12.09 6.38 -1.39
CA SER A 107 -11.74 5.67 -0.17
C SER A 107 -12.67 4.48 0.06
N TYR A 108 -12.12 3.41 0.62
CA TYR A 108 -12.89 2.25 1.02
C TYR A 108 -13.56 2.45 2.36
N ASN A 109 -14.87 2.24 2.42
CA ASN A 109 -15.65 2.30 3.64
C ASN A 109 -15.88 0.89 4.19
N HIS A 110 -15.13 0.51 5.21
CA HIS A 110 -15.20 -0.82 5.82
C HIS A 110 -16.58 -1.20 6.36
N LYS A 111 -17.36 -0.23 6.85
CA LYS A 111 -18.69 -0.50 7.42
C LYS A 111 -19.72 -0.88 6.36
N ARG A 112 -19.60 -0.29 5.18
CA ARG A 112 -20.54 -0.50 4.06
C ARG A 112 -20.02 -1.51 3.04
N ASN A 113 -18.73 -1.90 3.13
CA ASN A 113 -18.03 -2.67 2.11
C ASN A 113 -18.18 -2.00 0.71
N ALA A 114 -17.91 -0.70 0.65
CA ALA A 114 -18.24 0.15 -0.49
C ALA A 114 -17.21 1.28 -0.62
N PHE A 115 -17.22 1.98 -1.75
CA PHE A 115 -16.28 3.06 -2.03
C PHE A 115 -16.97 4.41 -2.07
N ASP A 116 -16.37 5.41 -1.46
CA ASP A 116 -16.75 6.81 -1.56
C ASP A 116 -15.78 7.52 -2.50
N THR A 117 -16.28 8.06 -3.61
CA THR A 117 -15.47 8.81 -4.60
C THR A 117 -15.40 10.27 -4.20
N PHE A 118 -14.17 10.81 -4.04
CA PHE A 118 -13.92 12.19 -3.60
C PHE A 118 -13.68 13.16 -4.76
N THR A 119 -13.09 12.70 -5.85
CA THR A 119 -12.81 13.53 -7.01
C THR A 119 -12.95 12.72 -8.29
N ARG A 120 -13.12 13.42 -9.41
CA ARG A 120 -13.10 12.85 -10.77
C ARG A 120 -11.85 13.33 -11.50
N GLY A 121 -11.45 12.58 -12.53
CA GLY A 121 -10.23 12.81 -13.30
C GLY A 121 -9.08 11.96 -12.76
N ARG A 122 -8.00 11.91 -13.55
CA ARG A 122 -6.86 11.03 -13.30
C ARG A 122 -6.15 11.41 -12.00
N VAL A 123 -6.02 10.45 -11.10
CA VAL A 123 -5.19 10.53 -9.90
C VAL A 123 -4.09 9.47 -10.01
N GLN A 124 -2.85 9.93 -10.23
CA GLN A 124 -1.71 9.03 -10.45
C GLN A 124 -1.20 8.40 -9.15
N SER A 125 -1.15 9.20 -8.09
CA SER A 125 -0.62 8.79 -6.79
C SER A 125 -1.24 9.62 -5.68
N SER A 126 -1.24 9.07 -4.47
CA SER A 126 -1.71 9.73 -3.26
C SER A 126 -0.74 9.51 -2.11
N LEU A 127 -0.68 10.46 -1.19
CA LEU A 127 0.14 10.43 0.01
C LEU A 127 -0.68 10.90 1.21
N CYS A 128 -0.85 10.04 2.17
CA CYS A 128 -1.50 10.39 3.42
C CYS A 128 -0.51 11.14 4.31
N ILE A 129 -0.92 12.29 4.80
CA ILE A 129 -0.16 13.15 5.71
C ILE A 129 -1.02 13.52 6.91
N GLU A 130 -0.42 14.15 7.91
CA GLU A 130 -1.16 14.63 9.06
C GLU A 130 -2.26 15.62 8.64
N GLY A 131 -3.50 15.32 9.04
CA GLY A 131 -4.67 16.15 8.75
C GLY A 131 -5.30 15.97 7.38
N GLY A 132 -4.79 15.13 6.48
CA GLY A 132 -5.39 14.94 5.17
C GLY A 132 -4.65 14.03 4.21
N ILE A 133 -5.04 14.11 2.94
CA ILE A 133 -4.40 13.39 1.86
C ILE A 133 -3.98 14.34 0.73
N LEU A 134 -2.71 14.25 0.32
CA LEU A 134 -2.18 14.84 -0.89
C LEU A 134 -2.35 13.86 -2.04
N PHE A 135 -2.76 14.32 -3.21
CA PHE A 135 -2.83 13.48 -4.39
C PHE A 135 -2.55 14.29 -5.67
N GLY A 136 -1.89 13.63 -6.62
CA GLY A 136 -1.51 14.23 -7.89
C GLY A 136 -2.52 13.90 -8.98
N GLY A 137 -3.06 14.95 -9.63
CA GLY A 137 -3.79 14.88 -10.90
C GLY A 137 -2.90 15.26 -12.09
N GLU A 138 -3.51 15.52 -13.24
CA GLU A 138 -2.78 16.05 -14.40
C GLU A 138 -2.30 17.47 -14.10
N ASN A 139 -0.97 17.63 -13.89
CA ASN A 139 -0.27 18.89 -13.62
C ASN A 139 -0.69 19.66 -12.35
N VAL A 140 -1.46 19.05 -11.47
CA VAL A 140 -1.97 19.69 -10.25
C VAL A 140 -1.83 18.78 -9.05
N LEU A 141 -1.41 19.38 -7.94
CA LEU A 141 -1.41 18.73 -6.64
C LEU A 141 -2.62 19.24 -5.84
N TYR A 142 -3.37 18.31 -5.28
CA TYR A 142 -4.53 18.58 -4.44
C TYR A 142 -4.27 18.11 -3.01
N PHE A 143 -4.85 18.82 -2.05
CA PHE A 143 -4.92 18.42 -0.66
C PHE A 143 -6.37 18.35 -0.21
N TYR A 144 -6.80 17.19 0.25
CA TYR A 144 -8.09 17.02 0.92
C TYR A 144 -7.89 17.05 2.42
N ASN A 145 -8.47 18.04 3.07
CA ASN A 145 -8.37 18.24 4.52
C ASN A 145 -9.49 17.48 5.23
N TYR A 146 -9.13 16.60 6.16
CA TYR A 146 -10.09 15.76 6.89
C TYR A 146 -10.97 16.54 7.88
N GLN A 147 -10.46 17.63 8.44
CA GLN A 147 -11.21 18.44 9.41
C GLN A 147 -12.26 19.32 8.72
N THR A 148 -11.85 20.02 7.66
CA THR A 148 -12.75 20.93 6.93
C THR A 148 -13.56 20.23 5.87
N GLN A 149 -13.19 19.00 5.48
CA GLN A 149 -13.75 18.23 4.36
C GLN A 149 -13.69 18.99 3.02
N GLN A 150 -12.70 19.87 2.87
CA GLN A 150 -12.51 20.67 1.68
C GLN A 150 -11.32 20.19 0.86
N LEU A 151 -11.46 20.32 -0.45
CA LEU A 151 -10.43 20.07 -1.43
C LEU A 151 -9.72 21.39 -1.77
N GLU A 152 -8.41 21.43 -1.52
CA GLU A 152 -7.57 22.57 -1.82
C GLU A 152 -6.61 22.25 -2.95
N GLN A 153 -6.47 23.14 -3.90
CA GLN A 153 -5.43 23.05 -4.92
C GLN A 153 -4.12 23.64 -4.38
N ARG A 154 -3.06 22.85 -4.41
CA ARG A 154 -1.73 23.28 -3.97
C ARG A 154 -0.81 23.49 -5.18
N THR A 155 -0.64 24.73 -5.60
CA THR A 155 0.25 25.12 -6.71
C THR A 155 1.71 25.30 -6.29
N HIS A 156 1.98 25.49 -4.99
CA HIS A 156 3.32 25.59 -4.44
C HIS A 156 3.45 24.71 -3.19
N LEU A 157 4.40 23.79 -3.22
CA LEU A 157 4.82 23.07 -2.01
C LEU A 157 5.61 24.05 -1.13
N GLN A 158 4.98 24.57 -0.09
CA GLN A 158 5.76 25.15 1.00
C GLN A 158 6.48 24.01 1.71
N PRO A 159 7.76 24.19 2.11
CA PRO A 159 8.47 23.17 2.87
C PRO A 159 7.63 22.83 4.13
N ILE A 160 7.29 21.58 4.31
CA ILE A 160 6.69 21.11 5.54
C ILE A 160 7.74 21.30 6.62
N SER A 161 7.49 22.19 7.59
CA SER A 161 8.35 22.33 8.76
C SER A 161 8.26 21.04 9.56
N HIS A 162 9.32 20.24 9.50
CA HIS A 162 9.38 18.94 10.16
C HIS A 162 9.33 19.07 11.69
N PRO A 163 8.45 18.33 12.35
CA PRO A 163 8.78 17.71 13.61
C PRO A 163 9.46 16.36 13.31
N GLN A 164 10.72 16.27 13.80
CA GLN A 164 11.52 15.07 14.06
C GLN A 164 11.24 13.78 13.25
N ARG A 165 12.27 13.41 12.48
CA ARG A 165 12.62 12.12 11.86
C ARG A 165 11.80 10.90 12.26
N THR A 166 11.07 10.36 11.31
CA THR A 166 10.87 8.93 11.14
C THR A 166 11.43 8.49 9.79
N ARG A 167 12.07 7.32 9.76
CA ARG A 167 12.90 6.79 8.67
C ARG A 167 12.19 6.76 7.32
N SER A 168 12.90 7.25 6.32
CA SER A 168 12.56 7.35 4.91
C SER A 168 12.17 6.03 4.28
N SER A 169 11.01 5.99 3.64
CA SER A 169 10.78 5.23 2.42
C SER A 169 11.01 6.17 1.23
N SER A 170 11.87 5.73 0.31
CA SER A 170 12.30 6.49 -0.84
C SER A 170 11.14 6.74 -1.81
N PHE A 171 10.84 8.02 -2.06
CA PHE A 171 9.90 8.45 -3.08
C PHE A 171 10.67 8.81 -4.35
N SER A 172 10.34 8.19 -5.46
CA SER A 172 10.75 8.63 -6.79
C SER A 172 9.57 9.33 -7.47
N PHE A 173 9.64 10.66 -7.56
CA PHE A 173 8.76 11.43 -8.43
C PHE A 173 9.37 11.45 -9.83
N PHE A 174 8.73 10.84 -10.80
CA PHE A 174 9.02 11.06 -12.21
C PHE A 174 8.21 12.27 -12.70
N PHE A 175 8.87 13.43 -12.79
CA PHE A 175 8.37 14.55 -13.57
C PHE A 175 8.80 14.34 -15.02
N GLY A 176 7.89 13.90 -15.87
CA GLY A 176 8.05 13.99 -17.33
C GLY A 176 7.72 15.43 -17.75
N GLY A 177 8.69 16.33 -17.70
CA GLY A 177 8.60 17.66 -18.27
C GLY A 177 9.36 17.71 -19.57
N ALA A 178 8.68 17.81 -20.71
CA ALA A 178 9.30 18.19 -21.97
C ALA A 178 9.67 19.67 -21.90
N LEU A 179 10.96 19.97 -22.03
CA LEU A 179 11.46 21.30 -22.34
C LEU A 179 11.38 21.48 -23.87
N THR A 180 10.67 22.48 -24.30
CA THR A 180 10.94 23.24 -25.53
C THR A 180 11.17 24.69 -25.16
#